data_e66f02ad01fcb2930a998ac939c43b4c
#
_entry.id   e66f02ad01fcb2930a998ac939c43b4c
#
_cell.length_a   1.000
_cell.length_b   1.000
_cell.length_c   1.000
_cell.angle_alpha   90.00
_cell.angle_beta   90.00
_cell.angle_gamma   90.00
#
_symmetry.space_group_name_H-M   'P 1'
#
loop_
_entity.id
_entity.type
_entity.pdbx_description
1 polymer ?
#
loop_
_entity_poly.entity_id
_entity_poly.type
_entity_poly.pdbx_seq_one_letter_code
_entity_poly.pdbx_strand_id
1 'polypeptide(L)'
;MAPDQQLPRPAWSADIAVEPGSDLWVFGYGSLMWNPGFPFAERHAATLPGYHRSFCVASHRYRGTPERPGLVLGLDRGGSCHGIVFRVVAADVPAALDYLWEREMDNRVYLPKMLQVRLRGGRSAQGPETVRACCFVVDRSHPQYCRGMDEAAVVCRIAGCCGQRGPNIDYLANTVRHLDELGIRDERLSKLYDLVRHYPG
;
A
#
# COMPACT_ATOMS: atom_id res chain seq x y z
N MET A 1 20.83 -31.41 -2.16
CA MET A 1 20.43 -30.10 -1.69
C MET A 1 21.26 -29.06 -2.42
N ALA A 2 20.70 -28.42 -3.43
CA ALA A 2 21.38 -27.34 -4.14
C ALA A 2 21.37 -26.07 -3.26
N PRO A 3 22.45 -25.28 -3.22
CA PRO A 3 22.47 -24.05 -2.46
C PRO A 3 21.45 -23.07 -3.05
N ASP A 4 20.72 -22.44 -2.15
CA ASP A 4 19.75 -21.36 -2.35
C ASP A 4 20.34 -20.33 -3.34
N GLN A 5 19.89 -20.37 -4.58
CA GLN A 5 20.20 -19.32 -5.55
C GLN A 5 19.39 -18.11 -5.14
N GLN A 6 19.94 -17.30 -4.23
CA GLN A 6 19.48 -15.94 -4.01
C GLN A 6 19.43 -15.23 -5.36
N LEU A 7 18.23 -15.02 -5.87
CA LEU A 7 18.02 -14.22 -7.08
C LEU A 7 18.75 -12.88 -6.91
N PRO A 8 19.50 -12.43 -7.92
CA PRO A 8 20.24 -11.17 -7.81
C PRO A 8 19.28 -10.06 -7.42
N ARG A 9 19.68 -9.22 -6.46
CA ARG A 9 18.92 -8.03 -6.05
C ARG A 9 18.53 -7.29 -7.31
N PRO A 10 17.25 -7.13 -7.59
CA PRO A 10 16.82 -6.53 -8.85
C PRO A 10 17.23 -5.06 -8.91
N ALA A 11 17.36 -4.53 -10.11
CA ALA A 11 17.73 -3.15 -10.39
C ALA A 11 16.79 -2.07 -9.76
N TRP A 12 15.66 -2.47 -9.13
CA TRP A 12 14.76 -1.56 -8.40
C TRP A 12 15.41 -0.89 -7.18
N SER A 13 16.49 -1.48 -6.63
CA SER A 13 17.29 -0.81 -5.60
C SER A 13 17.92 0.50 -6.12
N ALA A 14 18.01 0.68 -7.43
CA ALA A 14 18.41 1.94 -8.05
C ALA A 14 17.29 3.02 -7.99
N ASP A 15 16.01 2.60 -8.01
CA ASP A 15 14.87 3.52 -7.89
C ASP A 15 14.62 3.94 -6.43
N ILE A 16 15.08 3.13 -5.46
CA ILE A 16 15.13 3.47 -4.03
C ILE A 16 16.60 3.76 -3.68
N ALA A 17 17.14 4.86 -4.18
CA ALA A 17 18.46 5.31 -3.79
C ALA A 17 18.43 5.75 -2.32
N VAL A 18 18.81 4.84 -1.42
CA VAL A 18 19.14 5.14 -0.03
C VAL A 18 20.65 5.27 0.05
N GLU A 19 21.13 6.44 0.49
CA GLU A 19 22.55 6.64 0.74
C GLU A 19 23.06 5.64 1.78
N PRO A 20 24.20 4.99 1.55
CA PRO A 20 24.78 4.06 2.52
C PRO A 20 24.90 4.70 3.90
N GLY A 21 24.41 4.03 4.93
CA GLY A 21 24.45 4.53 6.31
C GLY A 21 23.36 5.55 6.65
N SER A 22 22.40 5.80 5.75
CA SER A 22 21.24 6.67 6.02
C SER A 22 20.00 5.86 6.40
N ASP A 23 19.14 6.47 7.22
CA ASP A 23 17.84 5.93 7.56
C ASP A 23 16.91 5.92 6.35
N LEU A 24 15.96 4.99 6.34
CA LEU A 24 14.91 4.91 5.33
C LEU A 24 13.55 5.24 5.95
N TRP A 25 12.81 6.13 5.30
CA TRP A 25 11.39 6.31 5.58
C TRP A 25 10.55 5.44 4.64
N VAL A 26 9.54 4.74 5.20
CA VAL A 26 8.60 3.89 4.44
C VAL A 26 7.19 4.37 4.69
N PHE A 27 6.42 4.65 3.63
CA PHE A 27 5.04 5.10 3.73
C PHE A 27 4.06 3.94 3.56
N GLY A 28 3.29 3.65 4.60
CA GLY A 28 2.19 2.70 4.59
C GLY A 28 0.85 3.38 4.34
N TYR A 29 0.05 2.84 3.43
CA TYR A 29 -1.30 3.32 3.11
C TYR A 29 -2.37 2.23 3.19
N GLY A 30 -1.98 0.98 3.36
CA GLY A 30 -2.80 -0.23 3.51
C GLY A 30 -2.31 -1.04 4.69
N SER A 31 -2.19 -2.36 4.50
CA SER A 31 -1.82 -3.30 5.58
C SER A 31 -0.48 -3.00 6.26
N LEU A 32 0.45 -2.30 5.60
CA LEU A 32 1.68 -1.82 6.23
C LEU A 32 1.43 -0.88 7.42
N MET A 33 0.30 -0.16 7.45
CA MET A 33 0.02 0.78 8.56
C MET A 33 -0.15 0.09 9.91
N TRP A 34 -0.76 -1.11 9.93
CA TRP A 34 -1.03 -1.87 11.16
C TRP A 34 -0.17 -3.12 11.30
N ASN A 35 0.45 -3.57 10.22
CA ASN A 35 1.37 -4.70 10.20
C ASN A 35 2.58 -4.38 9.30
N PRO A 36 3.51 -3.52 9.74
CA PRO A 36 4.69 -3.14 8.96
C PRO A 36 5.60 -4.35 8.69
N GLY A 37 5.83 -5.24 9.67
CA GLY A 37 6.61 -6.46 9.53
C GLY A 37 8.13 -6.27 9.47
N PHE A 38 8.61 -5.05 9.66
CA PHE A 38 10.03 -4.68 9.78
C PHE A 38 10.25 -3.82 11.02
N PRO A 39 11.47 -3.80 11.61
CA PRO A 39 11.80 -2.92 12.72
C PRO A 39 11.74 -1.46 12.31
N PHE A 40 11.27 -0.60 13.20
CA PHE A 40 11.27 0.86 13.00
C PHE A 40 11.54 1.59 14.32
N ALA A 41 12.23 2.72 14.25
CA ALA A 41 12.51 3.56 15.41
C ALA A 41 11.37 4.54 15.71
N GLU A 42 10.68 5.02 14.68
CA GLU A 42 9.61 6.00 14.81
C GLU A 42 8.49 5.72 13.80
N ARG A 43 7.28 6.16 14.17
CA ARG A 43 6.14 6.21 13.25
C ARG A 43 5.37 7.51 13.42
N HIS A 44 4.92 8.08 12.33
CA HIS A 44 4.15 9.32 12.33
C HIS A 44 2.96 9.21 11.39
N ALA A 45 1.84 9.83 11.77
CA ALA A 45 0.77 10.08 10.83
C ALA A 45 1.28 11.04 9.74
N ALA A 46 0.97 10.75 8.49
CA ALA A 46 1.53 11.50 7.37
C ALA A 46 0.54 11.62 6.21
N THR A 47 0.82 12.57 5.31
CA THR A 47 0.04 12.79 4.09
C THR A 47 0.95 12.75 2.88
N LEU A 48 0.61 11.90 1.91
CA LEU A 48 1.24 11.86 0.60
C LEU A 48 0.36 12.62 -0.40
N PRO A 49 0.77 13.81 -0.87
CA PRO A 49 0.04 14.53 -1.91
C PRO A 49 0.24 13.89 -3.28
N GLY A 50 -0.74 14.06 -4.18
CA GLY A 50 -0.69 13.56 -5.55
C GLY A 50 -1.06 12.09 -5.72
N TYR A 51 -1.43 11.39 -4.65
CA TYR A 51 -1.86 9.99 -4.67
C TYR A 51 -3.03 9.75 -3.73
N HIS A 52 -3.84 8.74 -4.00
CA HIS A 52 -4.95 8.31 -3.15
C HIS A 52 -5.05 6.78 -3.10
N ARG A 53 -5.69 6.23 -2.07
CA ARG A 53 -6.06 4.81 -2.02
C ARG A 53 -7.16 4.50 -3.01
N SER A 54 -7.02 3.39 -3.71
CA SER A 54 -8.07 2.88 -4.60
C SER A 54 -8.04 1.36 -4.62
N PHE A 55 -9.22 0.72 -4.72
CA PHE A 55 -9.35 -0.69 -5.04
C PHE A 55 -9.18 -0.86 -6.55
N CYS A 56 -7.96 -0.84 -7.03
CA CYS A 56 -7.62 -0.78 -8.45
C CYS A 56 -6.65 -1.89 -8.90
N VAL A 57 -6.36 -2.86 -8.06
CA VAL A 57 -5.46 -3.97 -8.39
C VAL A 57 -6.23 -5.28 -8.34
N ALA A 58 -6.24 -6.03 -9.45
CA ALA A 58 -6.86 -7.35 -9.53
C ALA A 58 -6.12 -8.38 -8.66
N SER A 59 -6.83 -9.04 -7.78
CA SER A 59 -6.32 -10.10 -6.93
C SER A 59 -6.77 -11.47 -7.42
N HIS A 60 -5.88 -12.20 -8.06
CA HIS A 60 -6.15 -13.51 -8.67
C HIS A 60 -5.96 -14.69 -7.70
N ARG A 61 -5.49 -14.44 -6.48
CA ARG A 61 -5.13 -15.48 -5.50
C ARG A 61 -5.74 -15.23 -4.12
N TYR A 62 -5.48 -14.06 -3.53
CA TYR A 62 -5.79 -13.83 -2.12
C TYR A 62 -7.24 -13.42 -1.89
N ARG A 63 -7.85 -12.61 -2.78
CA ARG A 63 -9.21 -12.07 -2.63
C ARG A 63 -10.11 -12.39 -3.82
N GLY A 64 -9.67 -13.28 -4.69
CA GLY A 64 -10.39 -13.79 -5.84
C GLY A 64 -9.66 -14.98 -6.45
N THR A 65 -10.09 -15.40 -7.64
CA THR A 65 -9.46 -16.45 -8.44
C THR A 65 -9.04 -15.89 -9.80
N PRO A 66 -8.27 -16.62 -10.62
CA PRO A 66 -7.97 -16.19 -11.99
C PRO A 66 -9.22 -15.89 -12.83
N GLU A 67 -10.30 -16.68 -12.65
CA GLU A 67 -11.56 -16.56 -13.39
C GLU A 67 -12.45 -15.43 -12.86
N ARG A 68 -12.39 -15.17 -11.54
CA ARG A 68 -13.11 -14.10 -10.83
C ARG A 68 -12.15 -13.35 -9.89
N PRO A 69 -11.31 -12.48 -10.44
CA PRO A 69 -10.35 -11.75 -9.61
C PRO A 69 -11.06 -10.72 -8.72
N GLY A 70 -10.72 -10.72 -7.44
CA GLY A 70 -11.13 -9.68 -6.51
C GLY A 70 -10.33 -8.39 -6.73
N LEU A 71 -10.48 -7.44 -5.82
CA LEU A 71 -9.73 -6.19 -5.82
C LEU A 71 -8.97 -5.98 -4.52
N VAL A 72 -7.76 -5.44 -4.63
CA VAL A 72 -6.97 -4.97 -3.49
C VAL A 72 -6.53 -3.53 -3.71
N LEU A 73 -6.04 -2.91 -2.62
CA LEU A 73 -5.63 -1.51 -2.64
C LEU A 73 -4.40 -1.30 -3.53
N GLY A 74 -4.44 -0.21 -4.29
CA GLY A 74 -3.31 0.43 -4.90
C GLY A 74 -3.22 1.89 -4.48
N LEU A 75 -2.01 2.44 -4.48
CA LEU A 75 -1.76 3.86 -4.32
C LEU A 75 -1.75 4.48 -5.72
N ASP A 76 -2.88 5.04 -6.10
CA ASP A 76 -3.10 5.58 -7.45
C ASP A 76 -2.93 7.09 -7.52
N ARG A 77 -2.66 7.64 -8.71
CA ARG A 77 -2.39 9.07 -8.92
C ARG A 77 -3.63 9.93 -8.69
N GLY A 78 -3.40 11.11 -8.11
CA GLY A 78 -4.43 12.13 -7.84
C GLY A 78 -4.80 12.22 -6.38
N GLY A 79 -5.27 13.39 -5.94
CA GLY A 79 -5.72 13.64 -4.58
C GLY A 79 -4.62 13.65 -3.53
N SER A 80 -4.95 13.15 -2.34
CA SER A 80 -4.03 13.01 -1.21
C SER A 80 -4.34 11.72 -0.46
N CYS A 81 -3.29 11.05 0.03
CA CYS A 81 -3.41 9.85 0.83
C CYS A 81 -2.91 10.12 2.26
N HIS A 82 -3.76 9.92 3.25
CA HIS A 82 -3.37 9.92 4.67
C HIS A 82 -2.92 8.52 5.05
N GLY A 83 -1.78 8.38 5.70
CA GLY A 83 -1.20 7.10 6.08
C GLY A 83 -0.24 7.23 7.26
N ILE A 84 0.58 6.23 7.43
CA ILE A 84 1.64 6.19 8.43
C ILE A 84 2.99 6.12 7.72
N VAL A 85 3.94 6.91 8.17
CA VAL A 85 5.34 6.81 7.75
C VAL A 85 6.17 6.24 8.89
N PHE A 86 7.08 5.32 8.57
CA PHE A 86 7.96 4.63 9.50
C PHE A 86 9.42 4.99 9.22
N ARG A 87 10.20 5.32 10.26
CA ARG A 87 11.64 5.50 10.14
C ARG A 87 12.36 4.20 10.50
N VAL A 88 13.04 3.63 9.54
CA VAL A 88 13.92 2.47 9.69
C VAL A 88 15.35 2.97 9.84
N VAL A 89 16.02 2.59 10.92
CA VAL A 89 17.42 3.00 11.15
C VAL A 89 18.36 2.33 10.14
N ALA A 90 19.45 2.98 9.81
CA ALA A 90 20.39 2.55 8.77
C ALA A 90 20.82 1.07 8.87
N ALA A 91 21.01 0.57 10.10
CA ALA A 91 21.40 -0.82 10.35
C ALA A 91 20.34 -1.84 9.90
N ASP A 92 19.04 -1.48 9.97
CA ASP A 92 17.92 -2.36 9.65
C ASP A 92 17.43 -2.20 8.20
N VAL A 93 17.91 -1.18 7.47
CA VAL A 93 17.46 -0.88 6.10
C VAL A 93 17.60 -2.06 5.14
N PRO A 94 18.72 -2.80 5.12
CA PRO A 94 18.85 -3.95 4.21
C PRO A 94 17.76 -5.01 4.44
N ALA A 95 17.53 -5.40 5.69
CA ALA A 95 16.52 -6.41 6.05
C ALA A 95 15.10 -5.92 5.78
N ALA A 96 14.80 -4.64 6.05
CA ALA A 96 13.52 -4.03 5.76
C ALA A 96 13.23 -3.99 4.26
N LEU A 97 14.21 -3.68 3.43
CA LEU A 97 14.08 -3.69 1.97
C LEU A 97 13.85 -5.11 1.42
N ASP A 98 14.57 -6.12 1.93
CA ASP A 98 14.38 -7.52 1.52
C ASP A 98 12.94 -7.97 1.87
N TYR A 99 12.45 -7.68 3.08
CA TYR A 99 11.08 -7.97 3.51
C TYR A 99 10.03 -7.26 2.63
N LEU A 100 10.21 -5.97 2.37
CA LEU A 100 9.29 -5.18 1.54
C LEU A 100 9.27 -5.70 0.10
N TRP A 101 10.40 -6.15 -0.39
CA TRP A 101 10.48 -6.80 -1.70
C TRP A 101 9.61 -8.05 -1.78
N GLU A 102 9.79 -8.99 -0.87
CA GLU A 102 9.03 -10.23 -0.83
C GLU A 102 7.52 -9.98 -0.70
N ARG A 103 7.16 -8.96 0.10
CA ARG A 103 5.78 -8.66 0.40
C ARG A 103 5.04 -7.91 -0.70
N GLU A 104 5.66 -6.89 -1.29
CA GLU A 104 4.99 -5.94 -2.20
C GLU A 104 5.28 -6.22 -3.68
N MET A 105 6.35 -6.99 -3.96
CA MET A 105 6.82 -7.18 -5.32
C MET A 105 6.59 -8.59 -5.90
N ASP A 106 5.83 -9.45 -5.20
CA ASP A 106 5.49 -10.82 -5.64
C ASP A 106 4.97 -10.85 -7.09
N ASN A 107 4.08 -9.94 -7.45
CA ASN A 107 3.49 -9.83 -8.79
C ASN A 107 3.94 -8.58 -9.57
N ARG A 108 4.83 -7.75 -9.01
CA ARG A 108 5.37 -6.52 -9.61
C ARG A 108 4.33 -5.49 -10.06
N VAL A 109 3.13 -5.53 -9.49
CA VAL A 109 2.08 -4.55 -9.80
C VAL A 109 2.34 -3.19 -9.16
N TYR A 110 3.27 -3.14 -8.21
CA TYR A 110 3.68 -1.90 -7.56
C TYR A 110 5.06 -1.47 -8.02
N LEU A 111 5.24 -0.15 -8.12
CA LEU A 111 6.53 0.50 -8.38
C LEU A 111 6.96 1.21 -7.10
N PRO A 112 8.12 0.88 -6.53
CA PRO A 112 8.68 1.63 -5.43
C PRO A 112 9.13 3.00 -5.91
N LYS A 113 8.79 4.07 -5.17
CA LYS A 113 9.19 5.45 -5.48
C LYS A 113 9.53 6.21 -4.22
N MET A 114 10.61 7.01 -4.28
CA MET A 114 10.96 7.95 -3.23
C MET A 114 10.17 9.26 -3.43
N LEU A 115 9.15 9.47 -2.60
CA LEU A 115 8.23 10.60 -2.71
C LEU A 115 8.28 11.49 -1.45
N GLN A 116 7.91 12.76 -1.61
CA GLN A 116 7.79 13.72 -0.51
C GLN A 116 6.49 13.46 0.26
N VAL A 117 6.63 13.18 1.55
CA VAL A 117 5.53 12.92 2.48
C VAL A 117 5.54 13.99 3.57
N ARG A 118 4.38 14.56 3.89
CA ARG A 118 4.22 15.59 4.93
C ARG A 118 3.85 14.94 6.25
N LEU A 119 4.64 15.16 7.31
CA LEU A 119 4.31 14.69 8.65
C LEU A 119 3.12 15.48 9.22
N ARG A 120 2.17 14.79 9.81
CA ARG A 120 1.02 15.43 10.50
C ARG A 120 1.42 15.72 11.96
N GLY A 121 1.33 16.99 12.33
CA GLY A 121 1.72 17.45 13.68
C GLY A 121 3.17 17.93 13.80
N GLY A 122 4.06 17.56 12.88
CA GLY A 122 5.39 18.16 12.77
C GLY A 122 5.30 19.56 12.14
N ARG A 123 5.83 20.56 12.82
CA ARG A 123 5.98 21.93 12.30
C ARG A 123 7.43 22.37 12.43
N SER A 124 8.03 22.72 11.31
CA SER A 124 9.27 23.49 11.28
C SER A 124 8.97 24.99 11.12
N ALA A 125 9.95 25.84 11.35
CA ALA A 125 9.82 27.28 11.10
C ALA A 125 9.49 27.61 9.62
N GLN A 126 9.67 26.66 8.70
CA GLN A 126 9.46 26.81 7.25
C GLN A 126 8.18 26.15 6.73
N GLY A 127 7.32 25.61 7.63
CA GLY A 127 6.07 24.93 7.25
C GLY A 127 5.96 23.50 7.78
N PRO A 128 5.06 22.68 7.22
CA PRO A 128 4.93 21.28 7.62
C PRO A 128 6.21 20.51 7.32
N GLU A 129 6.69 19.76 8.30
CA GLU A 129 7.86 18.90 8.15
C GLU A 129 7.62 17.84 7.06
N THR A 130 8.58 17.69 6.16
CA THR A 130 8.51 16.72 5.05
C THR A 130 9.70 15.76 5.09
N VAL A 131 9.44 14.52 4.73
CA VAL A 131 10.47 13.49 4.57
C VAL A 131 10.35 12.83 3.19
N ARG A 132 11.46 12.35 2.64
CA ARG A 132 11.43 11.49 1.47
C ARG A 132 11.21 10.05 1.93
N ALA A 133 10.11 9.44 1.51
CA ALA A 133 9.75 8.09 1.91
C ALA A 133 9.58 7.16 0.69
N CYS A 134 9.96 5.90 0.87
CA CYS A 134 9.64 4.83 -0.06
C CYS A 134 8.13 4.58 -0.04
N CYS A 135 7.49 4.72 -1.19
CA CYS A 135 6.07 4.50 -1.41
C CYS A 135 5.87 3.48 -2.53
N PHE A 136 5.01 2.49 -2.32
CA PHE A 136 4.67 1.51 -3.35
C PHE A 136 3.44 2.00 -4.11
N VAL A 137 3.66 2.55 -5.31
CA VAL A 137 2.58 3.08 -6.17
C VAL A 137 2.18 2.05 -7.21
N VAL A 138 0.91 2.02 -7.61
CA VAL A 138 0.45 1.08 -8.64
C VAL A 138 1.09 1.41 -9.99
N ASP A 139 1.56 0.38 -10.69
CA ASP A 139 1.94 0.49 -12.10
C ASP A 139 0.68 0.47 -12.97
N ARG A 140 0.34 1.61 -13.54
CA ARG A 140 -0.83 1.76 -14.42
C ARG A 140 -0.70 1.05 -15.77
N SER A 141 0.49 0.56 -16.12
CA SER A 141 0.73 -0.25 -17.32
C SER A 141 0.62 -1.75 -17.06
N HIS A 142 0.60 -2.15 -15.76
CA HIS A 142 0.55 -3.55 -15.39
C HIS A 142 -0.82 -4.18 -15.73
N PRO A 143 -0.87 -5.44 -16.23
CA PRO A 143 -2.12 -6.13 -16.58
C PRO A 143 -3.13 -6.26 -15.43
N GLN A 144 -2.66 -6.30 -14.19
CA GLN A 144 -3.54 -6.34 -13.00
C GLN A 144 -4.10 -4.97 -12.60
N TYR A 145 -3.67 -3.86 -13.23
CA TYR A 145 -4.26 -2.56 -12.96
C TYR A 145 -5.63 -2.44 -13.63
N CYS A 146 -6.66 -2.31 -12.80
CA CYS A 146 -8.06 -2.18 -13.24
C CYS A 146 -8.37 -0.72 -13.58
N ARG A 147 -8.06 -0.32 -14.83
CA ARG A 147 -8.33 1.03 -15.32
C ARG A 147 -9.83 1.27 -15.51
N GLY A 148 -10.32 2.43 -15.06
CA GLY A 148 -11.62 2.97 -15.47
C GLY A 148 -12.83 2.18 -14.98
N MET A 149 -12.67 1.38 -13.94
CA MET A 149 -13.82 0.76 -13.29
C MET A 149 -14.68 1.84 -12.61
N ASP A 150 -15.97 1.83 -12.90
CA ASP A 150 -16.93 2.64 -12.16
C ASP A 150 -17.22 2.07 -10.76
N GLU A 151 -17.87 2.84 -9.92
CA GLU A 151 -18.18 2.46 -8.54
C GLU A 151 -19.02 1.17 -8.47
N ALA A 152 -19.98 1.01 -9.39
CA ALA A 152 -20.85 -0.17 -9.41
C ALA A 152 -20.08 -1.45 -9.73
N ALA A 153 -19.17 -1.41 -10.70
CA ALA A 153 -18.30 -2.53 -11.05
C ALA A 153 -17.33 -2.89 -9.91
N VAL A 154 -16.80 -1.89 -9.19
CA VAL A 154 -15.95 -2.12 -8.00
C VAL A 154 -16.75 -2.79 -6.89
N VAL A 155 -17.96 -2.29 -6.60
CA VAL A 155 -18.87 -2.86 -5.58
C VAL A 155 -19.21 -4.30 -5.91
N CYS A 156 -19.69 -4.58 -7.12
CA CYS A 156 -20.04 -5.93 -7.58
C CYS A 156 -18.85 -6.90 -7.43
N ARG A 157 -17.66 -6.45 -7.82
CA ARG A 157 -16.46 -7.30 -7.75
C ARG A 157 -16.07 -7.60 -6.31
N ILE A 158 -16.05 -6.61 -5.42
CA ILE A 158 -15.68 -6.82 -4.01
C ILE A 158 -16.74 -7.69 -3.31
N ALA A 159 -18.03 -7.46 -3.54
CA ALA A 159 -19.10 -8.23 -2.94
C ALA A 159 -19.08 -9.71 -3.38
N GLY A 160 -18.78 -9.96 -4.65
CA GLY A 160 -18.93 -11.29 -5.25
C GLY A 160 -17.66 -12.16 -5.26
N CYS A 161 -16.50 -11.66 -4.80
CA CYS A 161 -15.25 -12.40 -4.91
C CYS A 161 -14.75 -12.94 -3.57
N CYS A 162 -14.17 -14.15 -3.63
CA CYS A 162 -13.52 -14.82 -2.51
C CYS A 162 -12.24 -15.51 -3.01
N GLY A 163 -11.16 -15.43 -2.24
CA GLY A 163 -9.89 -16.07 -2.56
C GLY A 163 -9.31 -16.85 -1.38
N GLN A 164 -8.03 -17.20 -1.45
CA GLN A 164 -7.35 -18.01 -0.42
C GLN A 164 -7.35 -17.37 0.97
N ARG A 165 -7.46 -16.04 1.08
CA ARG A 165 -7.52 -15.29 2.35
C ARG A 165 -8.95 -14.83 2.67
N GLY A 166 -9.96 -15.51 2.13
CA GLY A 166 -11.38 -15.27 2.38
C GLY A 166 -12.02 -14.22 1.47
N PRO A 167 -13.26 -13.83 1.78
CA PRO A 167 -14.05 -12.88 1.00
C PRO A 167 -13.34 -11.54 0.80
N ASN A 168 -13.56 -10.94 -0.36
CA ASN A 168 -12.92 -9.65 -0.66
C ASN A 168 -13.49 -8.50 0.18
N ILE A 169 -14.77 -8.59 0.57
CA ILE A 169 -15.40 -7.65 1.50
C ILE A 169 -14.66 -7.61 2.85
N ASP A 170 -14.15 -8.73 3.36
CA ASP A 170 -13.42 -8.77 4.63
C ASP A 170 -12.12 -7.94 4.57
N TYR A 171 -11.47 -7.93 3.40
CA TYR A 171 -10.29 -7.09 3.21
C TYR A 171 -10.64 -5.59 3.26
N LEU A 172 -11.74 -5.19 2.62
CA LEU A 172 -12.25 -3.83 2.68
C LEU A 172 -12.67 -3.45 4.10
N ALA A 173 -13.47 -4.30 4.78
CA ALA A 173 -13.92 -4.09 6.16
C ALA A 173 -12.74 -3.93 7.13
N ASN A 174 -11.75 -4.81 7.05
CA ASN A 174 -10.54 -4.74 7.86
C ASN A 174 -9.73 -3.47 7.59
N THR A 175 -9.68 -3.03 6.32
CA THR A 175 -8.99 -1.79 5.96
C THR A 175 -9.68 -0.59 6.60
N VAL A 176 -11.02 -0.46 6.46
CA VAL A 176 -11.80 0.64 7.05
C VAL A 176 -11.62 0.66 8.56
N ARG A 177 -11.80 -0.49 9.23
CA ARG A 177 -11.63 -0.61 10.69
C ARG A 177 -10.26 -0.12 11.15
N HIS A 178 -9.18 -0.57 10.52
CA HIS A 178 -7.83 -0.14 10.91
C HIS A 178 -7.55 1.34 10.62
N LEU A 179 -8.13 1.89 9.57
CA LEU A 179 -8.07 3.34 9.33
C LEU A 179 -8.74 4.12 10.45
N ASP A 180 -9.92 3.68 10.90
CA ASP A 180 -10.66 4.30 12.00
C ASP A 180 -9.89 4.19 13.33
N GLU A 181 -9.32 3.01 13.65
CA GLU A 181 -8.45 2.79 14.81
C GLU A 181 -7.21 3.71 14.82
N LEU A 182 -6.69 4.05 13.65
CA LEU A 182 -5.56 4.99 13.47
C LEU A 182 -6.00 6.47 13.40
N GLY A 183 -7.30 6.76 13.51
CA GLY A 183 -7.85 8.11 13.38
C GLY A 183 -7.70 8.69 11.97
N ILE A 184 -7.60 7.85 10.96
CA ILE A 184 -7.47 8.23 9.55
C ILE A 184 -8.84 8.08 8.88
N ARG A 185 -9.52 9.19 8.65
CA ARG A 185 -10.79 9.20 7.88
C ARG A 185 -10.48 9.02 6.39
N ASP A 186 -11.14 8.05 5.77
CA ASP A 186 -11.18 7.86 4.31
C ASP A 186 -12.64 7.68 3.88
N GLU A 187 -13.30 8.79 3.60
CA GLU A 187 -14.73 8.82 3.26
C GLU A 187 -15.06 7.98 2.02
N ARG A 188 -14.12 7.87 1.08
CA ARG A 188 -14.33 7.05 -0.13
C ARG A 188 -14.37 5.58 0.20
N LEU A 189 -13.47 5.10 1.07
CA LEU A 189 -13.45 3.70 1.49
C LEU A 189 -14.65 3.39 2.40
N SER A 190 -15.02 4.29 3.29
CA SER A 190 -16.22 4.11 4.14
C SER A 190 -17.48 4.02 3.30
N LYS A 191 -17.66 4.93 2.33
CA LYS A 191 -18.78 4.87 1.38
C LYS A 191 -18.76 3.55 0.57
N LEU A 192 -17.61 3.15 0.06
CA LEU A 192 -17.47 1.90 -0.69
C LEU A 192 -17.87 0.69 0.17
N TYR A 193 -17.44 0.65 1.42
CA TYR A 193 -17.81 -0.42 2.35
C TYR A 193 -19.31 -0.47 2.58
N ASP A 194 -19.96 0.67 2.77
CA ASP A 194 -21.42 0.73 2.92
C ASP A 194 -22.16 0.23 1.68
N LEU A 195 -21.70 0.59 0.48
CA LEU A 195 -22.28 0.10 -0.76
C LEU A 195 -22.11 -1.43 -0.93
N VAL A 196 -20.91 -1.93 -0.63
CA VAL A 196 -20.62 -3.38 -0.74
C VAL A 196 -21.42 -4.18 0.26
N ARG A 197 -21.55 -3.71 1.51
CA ARG A 197 -22.30 -4.37 2.58
C ARG A 197 -23.79 -4.52 2.27
N HIS A 198 -24.36 -3.57 1.53
CA HIS A 198 -25.78 -3.58 1.16
C HIS A 198 -26.02 -4.04 -0.30
N TYR A 199 -24.99 -4.57 -0.95
CA TYR A 199 -25.14 -5.07 -2.32
C TYR A 199 -26.02 -6.33 -2.35
N PRO A 200 -27.11 -6.33 -3.13
CA PRO A 200 -28.11 -7.40 -3.07
C PRO A 200 -27.68 -8.72 -3.73
N GLY A 201 -26.51 -8.77 -4.38
CA GLY A 201 -26.00 -9.98 -5.09
C GLY A 201 -26.45 -10.05 -6.53
#